data_367519eefb32372cadd31ebd166ffae2
#
_entry.id   367519eefb32372cadd31ebd166ffae2
#
_cell.length_a   1.000
_cell.length_b   1.000
_cell.length_c   1.000
_cell.angle_alpha   90.00
_cell.angle_beta   90.00
_cell.angle_gamma   90.00
#
_symmetry.space_group_name_H-M   'P 1'
#
loop_
_entity.id
_entity.type
_entity.pdbx_description
1 polymer ?
#
loop_
_entity_poly.entity_id
_entity_poly.type
_entity_poly.pdbx_seq_one_letter_code
_entity_poly.pdbx_strand_id
1 'polypeptide(L)'
;MNLAKKVISSELEQFEVHFREAVKSRVALLDRIMQYIVKRKGKQLRPMFVLLSARLGGTINESTYRAASLVELLHTATLVHDDVVDESMERRGFFSINALWKNKIAVLVGDYLLSKGLLLSLNNKDHEVLRILSEAVRLMSEGELLQIEKSRNLNLSEAVYFEIINGKTASLLASACAAGASTTFSDSADIETMRLFGEKVGMAFQIKDDLFDYSSKDIGKPTGNDIKEKKLTLPLIYVLNNCSPSLKKQIIYIVKNQNTQKDKVAFVIEQVEVLGGIEYATKKMFSYRDEALELLYRFPPSPIRDALEELVRYTTDREY
;
A
#
# COMPACT_ATOMS: atom_id res chain seq x y z
N MET A 1 -14.71 -8.08 3.83
CA MET A 1 -13.87 -9.04 3.05
C MET A 1 -14.49 -10.41 2.78
N ASN A 2 -15.60 -10.79 3.42
CA ASN A 2 -16.19 -12.11 3.25
C ASN A 2 -16.88 -12.28 1.89
N LEU A 3 -17.62 -11.27 1.43
CA LEU A 3 -18.25 -11.27 0.11
C LEU A 3 -17.20 -11.32 -0.99
N ALA A 4 -16.18 -10.46 -0.93
CA ALA A 4 -15.10 -10.42 -1.92
C ALA A 4 -14.43 -11.79 -2.08
N LYS A 5 -14.03 -12.42 -0.96
CA LYS A 5 -13.45 -13.77 -1.00
C LYS A 5 -14.41 -14.83 -1.51
N LYS A 6 -15.69 -14.74 -1.18
CA LYS A 6 -16.71 -15.70 -1.63
C LYS A 6 -16.92 -15.63 -3.13
N VAL A 7 -16.97 -14.42 -3.67
CA VAL A 7 -17.30 -14.19 -5.10
C VAL A 7 -16.16 -14.63 -6.04
N ILE A 8 -14.91 -14.59 -5.57
CA ILE A 8 -13.72 -14.99 -6.34
C ILE A 8 -12.92 -16.12 -5.68
N SER A 9 -13.60 -17.03 -4.95
CA SER A 9 -12.90 -18.08 -4.20
C SER A 9 -12.09 -19.02 -5.09
N SER A 10 -12.66 -19.47 -6.21
CA SER A 10 -11.98 -20.34 -7.17
C SER A 10 -10.80 -19.62 -7.84
N GLU A 11 -10.98 -18.35 -8.17
CA GLU A 11 -9.94 -17.51 -8.78
C GLU A 11 -8.79 -17.23 -7.81
N LEU A 12 -9.08 -17.07 -6.53
CA LEU A 12 -8.02 -16.93 -5.50
C LEU A 12 -7.23 -18.24 -5.33
N GLU A 13 -7.88 -19.40 -5.39
CA GLU A 13 -7.21 -20.69 -5.35
C GLU A 13 -6.28 -20.87 -6.57
N GLN A 14 -6.78 -20.55 -7.77
CA GLN A 14 -5.97 -20.59 -9.00
C GLN A 14 -4.80 -19.59 -8.93
N PHE A 15 -5.06 -18.36 -8.49
CA PHE A 15 -3.98 -17.39 -8.26
C PHE A 15 -2.89 -17.94 -7.35
N GLU A 16 -3.23 -18.62 -6.26
CA GLU A 16 -2.23 -19.21 -5.36
C GLU A 16 -1.36 -20.27 -6.05
N VAL A 17 -1.94 -21.07 -6.95
CA VAL A 17 -1.19 -22.02 -7.76
C VAL A 17 -0.21 -21.28 -8.67
N HIS A 18 -0.69 -20.29 -9.44
CA HIS A 18 0.13 -19.48 -10.33
C HIS A 18 1.25 -18.75 -9.58
N PHE A 19 0.95 -18.15 -8.45
CA PHE A 19 1.93 -17.43 -7.64
C PHE A 19 3.02 -18.36 -7.11
N ARG A 20 2.67 -19.54 -6.59
CA ARG A 20 3.64 -20.53 -6.12
C ARG A 20 4.56 -21.00 -7.24
N GLU A 21 4.03 -21.23 -8.44
CA GLU A 21 4.86 -21.60 -9.60
C GLU A 21 5.78 -20.44 -10.02
N ALA A 22 5.28 -19.21 -10.00
CA ALA A 22 6.05 -18.01 -10.35
C ALA A 22 7.28 -17.81 -9.44
N VAL A 23 7.20 -18.15 -8.15
CA VAL A 23 8.31 -17.92 -7.20
C VAL A 23 9.32 -19.07 -7.12
N LYS A 24 9.10 -20.22 -7.77
CA LYS A 24 10.02 -21.35 -7.72
C LYS A 24 11.42 -20.99 -8.24
N SER A 25 12.44 -21.51 -7.57
CA SER A 25 13.83 -21.34 -7.96
C SER A 25 14.60 -22.65 -7.92
N ARG A 26 15.61 -22.78 -8.81
CA ARG A 26 16.58 -23.90 -8.79
C ARG A 26 17.67 -23.71 -7.74
N VAL A 27 17.84 -22.51 -7.20
CA VAL A 27 18.83 -22.20 -6.16
C VAL A 27 18.23 -22.53 -4.80
N ALA A 28 18.75 -23.53 -4.11
CA ALA A 28 18.16 -24.05 -2.87
C ALA A 28 17.98 -23.00 -1.77
N LEU A 29 18.93 -22.06 -1.60
CA LEU A 29 18.79 -20.96 -0.65
C LEU A 29 17.61 -20.06 -1.01
N LEU A 30 17.51 -19.68 -2.28
CA LEU A 30 16.45 -18.81 -2.77
C LEU A 30 15.07 -19.48 -2.66
N ASP A 31 14.98 -20.76 -3.03
CA ASP A 31 13.73 -21.54 -2.88
C ASP A 31 13.27 -21.60 -1.42
N ARG A 32 14.19 -21.80 -0.46
CA ARG A 32 13.89 -21.75 0.98
C ARG A 32 13.33 -20.38 1.40
N ILE A 33 13.92 -19.29 0.91
CA ILE A 33 13.45 -17.92 1.21
C ILE A 33 12.08 -17.71 0.58
N MET A 34 11.84 -18.14 -0.66
CA MET A 34 10.54 -18.05 -1.30
C MET A 34 9.46 -18.80 -0.53
N GLN A 35 9.74 -20.01 -0.05
CA GLN A 35 8.83 -20.77 0.80
C GLN A 35 8.52 -20.03 2.11
N TYR A 36 9.53 -19.36 2.70
CA TYR A 36 9.33 -18.55 3.89
C TYR A 36 8.37 -17.37 3.62
N ILE A 37 8.54 -16.65 2.50
CA ILE A 37 7.67 -15.55 2.08
C ILE A 37 6.24 -16.05 1.83
N VAL A 38 6.07 -17.11 1.03
CA VAL A 38 4.75 -17.65 0.65
C VAL A 38 3.95 -18.14 1.87
N LYS A 39 4.61 -18.72 2.87
CA LYS A 39 3.94 -19.16 4.12
C LYS A 39 3.42 -18.01 4.98
N ARG A 40 3.94 -16.79 4.80
CA ARG A 40 3.61 -15.60 5.60
C ARG A 40 2.83 -14.55 4.81
N LYS A 41 2.05 -15.01 3.87
CA LYS A 41 1.18 -14.16 3.07
C LYS A 41 0.21 -13.35 3.96
N GLY A 42 0.00 -12.10 3.56
CA GLY A 42 -0.97 -11.22 4.22
C GLY A 42 -2.41 -11.50 3.79
N LYS A 43 -3.24 -10.48 3.90
CA LYS A 43 -4.68 -10.55 3.55
C LYS A 43 -4.95 -10.67 2.04
N GLN A 44 -3.92 -10.60 1.19
CA GLN A 44 -3.99 -10.69 -0.29
C GLN A 44 -4.93 -9.66 -0.93
N LEU A 45 -4.99 -8.46 -0.35
CA LEU A 45 -5.89 -7.40 -0.85
C LEU A 45 -5.58 -7.03 -2.31
N ARG A 46 -4.30 -6.91 -2.68
CA ARG A 46 -3.90 -6.52 -4.04
C ARG A 46 -4.30 -7.54 -5.10
N PRO A 47 -4.01 -8.83 -4.95
CA PRO A 47 -4.55 -9.86 -5.83
C PRO A 47 -6.09 -9.83 -5.92
N MET A 48 -6.80 -9.61 -4.81
CA MET A 48 -8.27 -9.48 -4.84
C MET A 48 -8.72 -8.28 -5.69
N PHE A 49 -8.05 -7.11 -5.57
CA PHE A 49 -8.36 -5.97 -6.42
C PHE A 49 -8.10 -6.26 -7.90
N VAL A 50 -7.00 -6.94 -8.25
CA VAL A 50 -6.73 -7.36 -9.64
C VAL A 50 -7.85 -8.26 -10.17
N LEU A 51 -8.17 -9.33 -9.44
CA LEU A 51 -9.14 -10.33 -9.86
C LEU A 51 -10.56 -9.75 -9.98
N LEU A 52 -10.98 -8.94 -9.01
CA LEU A 52 -12.30 -8.30 -9.03
C LEU A 52 -12.40 -7.23 -10.13
N SER A 53 -11.35 -6.46 -10.36
CA SER A 53 -11.31 -5.47 -11.46
C SER A 53 -11.41 -6.16 -12.82
N ALA A 54 -10.71 -7.27 -13.01
CA ALA A 54 -10.84 -8.06 -14.22
C ALA A 54 -12.26 -8.67 -14.34
N ARG A 55 -12.79 -9.21 -13.26
CA ARG A 55 -14.12 -9.84 -13.25
C ARG A 55 -15.24 -8.86 -13.53
N LEU A 56 -15.06 -7.59 -13.19
CA LEU A 56 -16.00 -6.52 -13.50
C LEU A 56 -16.14 -6.29 -15.02
N GLY A 57 -15.03 -6.42 -15.77
CA GLY A 57 -14.99 -6.27 -17.23
C GLY A 57 -15.35 -7.55 -18.00
N GLY A 58 -15.20 -8.73 -17.37
CA GLY A 58 -15.49 -9.99 -18.07
C GLY A 58 -14.95 -11.24 -17.38
N THR A 59 -14.68 -12.26 -18.17
CA THR A 59 -14.16 -13.53 -17.67
C THR A 59 -12.65 -13.44 -17.42
N ILE A 60 -12.23 -13.86 -16.24
CA ILE A 60 -10.81 -13.96 -15.88
C ILE A 60 -10.10 -14.95 -16.81
N ASN A 61 -8.87 -14.59 -17.17
CA ASN A 61 -8.02 -15.36 -18.07
C ASN A 61 -6.59 -15.49 -17.53
N GLU A 62 -5.73 -16.20 -18.26
CA GLU A 62 -4.34 -16.45 -17.87
C GLU A 62 -3.53 -15.15 -17.66
N SER A 63 -3.78 -14.10 -18.45
CA SER A 63 -3.14 -12.80 -18.27
C SER A 63 -3.54 -12.15 -16.95
N THR A 64 -4.79 -12.33 -16.49
CA THR A 64 -5.26 -11.84 -15.18
C THR A 64 -4.50 -12.49 -14.02
N TYR A 65 -4.28 -13.82 -14.06
CA TYR A 65 -3.51 -14.51 -13.00
C TYR A 65 -2.06 -14.07 -12.99
N ARG A 66 -1.47 -13.84 -14.19
CA ARG A 66 -0.11 -13.30 -14.29
C ARG A 66 -0.04 -11.86 -13.77
N ALA A 67 -1.03 -11.02 -14.07
CA ALA A 67 -1.13 -9.67 -13.53
C ALA A 67 -1.20 -9.67 -11.99
N ALA A 68 -2.06 -10.52 -11.42
CA ALA A 68 -2.17 -10.68 -9.97
C ALA A 68 -0.84 -11.16 -9.34
N SER A 69 -0.16 -12.11 -10.00
CA SER A 69 1.13 -12.62 -9.55
C SER A 69 2.21 -11.57 -9.64
N LEU A 70 2.27 -10.78 -10.71
CA LEU A 70 3.23 -9.70 -10.88
C LEU A 70 3.05 -8.62 -9.82
N VAL A 71 1.80 -8.18 -9.55
CA VAL A 71 1.50 -7.20 -8.49
C VAL A 71 2.02 -7.69 -7.13
N GLU A 72 1.77 -8.95 -6.78
CA GLU A 72 2.20 -9.50 -5.48
C GLU A 72 3.72 -9.72 -5.42
N LEU A 73 4.38 -10.07 -6.54
CA LEU A 73 5.84 -10.15 -6.65
C LEU A 73 6.48 -8.78 -6.43
N LEU A 74 5.98 -7.74 -7.13
CA LEU A 74 6.47 -6.37 -6.99
C LEU A 74 6.27 -5.85 -5.57
N HIS A 75 5.07 -6.05 -5.01
CA HIS A 75 4.82 -5.66 -3.62
C HIS A 75 5.76 -6.36 -2.63
N THR A 76 5.98 -7.67 -2.81
CA THR A 76 6.88 -8.41 -1.94
C THR A 76 8.31 -7.94 -2.08
N ALA A 77 8.76 -7.64 -3.30
CA ALA A 77 10.10 -7.11 -3.56
C ALA A 77 10.31 -5.76 -2.86
N THR A 78 9.34 -4.84 -3.00
CA THR A 78 9.43 -3.54 -2.34
C THR A 78 9.45 -3.67 -0.82
N LEU A 79 8.62 -4.54 -0.24
CA LEU A 79 8.66 -4.80 1.20
C LEU A 79 10.01 -5.35 1.69
N VAL A 80 10.66 -6.22 0.90
CA VAL A 80 11.99 -6.76 1.23
C VAL A 80 13.05 -5.68 1.15
N HIS A 81 12.99 -4.78 0.17
CA HIS A 81 13.91 -3.65 0.05
C HIS A 81 13.66 -2.61 1.15
N ASP A 82 12.39 -2.29 1.46
CA ASP A 82 12.02 -1.37 2.53
C ASP A 82 12.54 -1.86 3.90
N ASP A 83 12.44 -3.16 4.19
CA ASP A 83 12.99 -3.73 5.43
C ASP A 83 14.50 -3.51 5.56
N VAL A 84 15.24 -3.44 4.44
CA VAL A 84 16.68 -3.11 4.44
C VAL A 84 16.90 -1.61 4.63
N VAL A 85 16.11 -0.77 3.96
CA VAL A 85 16.22 0.70 4.03
C VAL A 85 15.85 1.21 5.43
N ASP A 86 14.78 0.65 6.02
CA ASP A 86 14.27 1.02 7.34
C ASP A 86 14.98 0.26 8.49
N GLU A 87 15.97 -0.60 8.18
CA GLU A 87 16.65 -1.48 9.14
C GLU A 87 15.67 -2.31 9.99
N SER A 88 14.51 -2.64 9.44
CA SER A 88 13.42 -3.33 10.15
C SER A 88 13.79 -4.79 10.41
N MET A 89 13.70 -5.20 11.68
CA MET A 89 14.01 -6.59 12.08
C MET A 89 12.80 -7.50 12.05
N GLU A 90 11.61 -6.93 12.11
CA GLU A 90 10.35 -7.68 12.15
C GLU A 90 9.30 -7.06 11.21
N ARG A 91 8.49 -7.93 10.60
CA ARG A 91 7.34 -7.55 9.78
C ARG A 91 6.16 -8.49 10.06
N ARG A 92 5.02 -7.93 10.44
CA ARG A 92 3.78 -8.68 10.76
C ARG A 92 3.98 -9.77 11.82
N GLY A 93 4.81 -9.50 12.84
CA GLY A 93 5.12 -10.45 13.91
C GLY A 93 6.10 -11.58 13.51
N PHE A 94 6.77 -11.45 12.38
CA PHE A 94 7.82 -12.39 11.93
C PHE A 94 9.11 -11.64 11.63
N PHE A 95 10.23 -12.36 11.75
CA PHE A 95 11.52 -11.79 11.35
C PHE A 95 11.51 -11.43 9.86
N SER A 96 12.06 -10.26 9.55
CA SER A 96 12.28 -9.81 8.17
C SER A 96 13.35 -10.64 7.46
N ILE A 97 13.44 -10.52 6.13
CA ILE A 97 14.44 -11.27 5.35
C ILE A 97 15.86 -10.82 5.71
N ASN A 98 16.09 -9.51 5.90
CA ASN A 98 17.39 -8.99 6.32
C ASN A 98 17.78 -9.42 7.74
N ALA A 99 16.82 -9.59 8.65
CA ALA A 99 17.08 -10.12 9.99
C ALA A 99 17.59 -11.57 9.96
N LEU A 100 16.99 -12.43 9.13
CA LEU A 100 17.34 -13.85 9.04
C LEU A 100 18.56 -14.12 8.13
N TRP A 101 18.65 -13.44 6.99
CA TRP A 101 19.65 -13.74 5.94
C TRP A 101 20.58 -12.57 5.65
N LYS A 102 20.50 -11.45 6.37
CA LYS A 102 21.31 -10.23 6.22
C LYS A 102 20.94 -9.40 4.98
N ASN A 103 21.30 -8.12 5.02
CA ASN A 103 20.95 -7.12 4.00
C ASN A 103 21.36 -7.53 2.58
N LYS A 104 22.56 -8.11 2.41
CA LYS A 104 23.04 -8.56 1.08
C LYS A 104 22.12 -9.58 0.43
N ILE A 105 21.60 -10.54 1.21
CA ILE A 105 20.67 -11.54 0.68
C ILE A 105 19.30 -10.92 0.43
N ALA A 106 18.83 -10.04 1.32
CA ALA A 106 17.54 -9.35 1.15
C ALA A 106 17.51 -8.54 -0.15
N VAL A 107 18.55 -7.75 -0.44
CA VAL A 107 18.65 -6.99 -1.70
C VAL A 107 18.56 -7.91 -2.91
N LEU A 108 19.37 -8.99 -2.94
CA LEU A 108 19.36 -9.97 -4.05
C LEU A 108 18.00 -10.68 -4.21
N VAL A 109 17.30 -10.93 -3.12
CA VAL A 109 15.94 -11.52 -3.13
C VAL A 109 14.94 -10.54 -3.73
N GLY A 110 14.99 -9.26 -3.34
CA GLY A 110 14.14 -8.23 -3.94
C GLY A 110 14.38 -8.08 -5.44
N ASP A 111 15.64 -8.01 -5.88
CA ASP A 111 16.01 -7.94 -7.30
C ASP A 111 15.52 -9.17 -8.07
N TYR A 112 15.64 -10.36 -7.48
CA TYR A 112 15.11 -11.59 -8.08
C TYR A 112 13.60 -11.53 -8.27
N LEU A 113 12.85 -11.10 -7.26
CA LEU A 113 11.39 -10.98 -7.32
C LEU A 113 10.95 -9.96 -8.39
N LEU A 114 11.63 -8.81 -8.47
CA LEU A 114 11.40 -7.81 -9.53
C LEU A 114 11.63 -8.41 -10.91
N SER A 115 12.82 -9.01 -11.13
CA SER A 115 13.19 -9.60 -12.42
C SER A 115 12.23 -10.73 -12.81
N LYS A 116 11.85 -11.57 -11.85
CA LYS A 116 10.92 -12.68 -12.07
C LYS A 116 9.55 -12.20 -12.50
N GLY A 117 9.05 -11.13 -11.84
CA GLY A 117 7.78 -10.51 -12.19
C GLY A 117 7.79 -9.91 -13.60
N LEU A 118 8.83 -9.14 -13.94
CA LEU A 118 8.98 -8.54 -15.27
C LEU A 118 9.02 -9.61 -16.37
N LEU A 119 9.80 -10.67 -16.16
CA LEU A 119 9.90 -11.79 -17.11
C LEU A 119 8.59 -12.56 -17.26
N LEU A 120 7.78 -12.67 -16.19
CA LEU A 120 6.48 -13.33 -16.25
C LEU A 120 5.56 -12.66 -17.28
N SER A 121 5.49 -11.34 -17.29
CA SER A 121 4.68 -10.59 -18.28
C SER A 121 5.33 -10.55 -19.67
N LEU A 122 6.64 -10.33 -19.75
CA LEU A 122 7.35 -10.20 -21.01
C LEU A 122 7.28 -11.50 -21.82
N ASN A 123 7.54 -12.65 -21.21
CA ASN A 123 7.53 -13.96 -21.86
C ASN A 123 6.14 -14.37 -22.38
N ASN A 124 5.08 -13.83 -21.76
CA ASN A 124 3.70 -14.10 -22.16
C ASN A 124 3.07 -12.96 -22.98
N LYS A 125 3.85 -11.95 -23.38
CA LYS A 125 3.42 -10.80 -24.18
C LYS A 125 2.33 -9.94 -23.52
N ASP A 126 2.27 -9.92 -22.19
CA ASP A 126 1.35 -9.07 -21.43
C ASP A 126 1.94 -7.64 -21.31
N HIS A 127 2.18 -6.99 -22.47
CA HIS A 127 2.91 -5.72 -22.53
C HIS A 127 2.21 -4.58 -21.79
N GLU A 128 0.87 -4.52 -21.84
CA GLU A 128 0.11 -3.47 -21.15
C GLU A 128 0.18 -3.65 -19.63
N VAL A 129 0.02 -4.88 -19.13
CA VAL A 129 0.21 -5.20 -17.70
C VAL A 129 1.61 -4.82 -17.25
N LEU A 130 2.63 -5.16 -18.06
CA LEU A 130 4.02 -4.82 -17.78
C LEU A 130 4.23 -3.31 -17.71
N ARG A 131 3.69 -2.55 -18.67
CA ARG A 131 3.78 -1.09 -18.72
C ARG A 131 3.15 -0.45 -17.47
N ILE A 132 1.92 -0.84 -17.13
CA ILE A 132 1.18 -0.33 -15.97
C ILE A 132 1.96 -0.55 -14.68
N LEU A 133 2.49 -1.77 -14.47
CA LEU A 133 3.16 -2.13 -13.23
C LEU A 133 4.60 -1.60 -13.16
N SER A 134 5.29 -1.44 -14.29
CA SER A 134 6.60 -0.76 -14.32
C SER A 134 6.47 0.71 -13.92
N GLU A 135 5.41 1.39 -14.35
CA GLU A 135 5.12 2.76 -13.94
C GLU A 135 4.84 2.86 -12.44
N ALA A 136 4.13 1.88 -11.86
CA ALA A 136 3.94 1.83 -10.41
C ALA A 136 5.26 1.75 -9.64
N VAL A 137 6.19 0.89 -10.07
CA VAL A 137 7.52 0.75 -9.42
C VAL A 137 8.29 2.07 -9.48
N ARG A 138 8.27 2.76 -10.64
CA ARG A 138 8.90 4.08 -10.78
C ARG A 138 8.32 5.08 -9.78
N LEU A 139 6.97 5.21 -9.74
CA LEU A 139 6.28 6.14 -8.83
C LEU A 139 6.53 5.80 -7.35
N MET A 140 6.55 4.52 -6.99
CA MET A 140 6.85 4.09 -5.62
C MET A 140 8.25 4.50 -5.19
N SER A 141 9.25 4.29 -6.06
CA SER A 141 10.64 4.67 -5.78
C SER A 141 10.82 6.19 -5.67
N GLU A 142 10.19 6.95 -6.57
CA GLU A 142 10.19 8.42 -6.52
C GLU A 142 9.49 8.95 -5.26
N GLY A 143 8.34 8.36 -4.88
CA GLY A 143 7.61 8.71 -3.68
C GLY A 143 8.42 8.46 -2.40
N GLU A 144 9.14 7.32 -2.33
CA GLU A 144 10.02 7.02 -1.19
C GLU A 144 11.18 8.00 -1.09
N LEU A 145 11.86 8.30 -2.20
CA LEU A 145 12.95 9.26 -2.23
C LEU A 145 12.49 10.67 -1.87
N LEU A 146 11.30 11.08 -2.34
CA LEU A 146 10.69 12.36 -1.97
C LEU A 146 10.38 12.41 -0.46
N GLN A 147 9.84 11.33 0.11
CA GLN A 147 9.61 11.23 1.56
C GLN A 147 10.91 11.40 2.34
N ILE A 148 11.99 10.70 1.96
CA ILE A 148 13.31 10.81 2.60
C ILE A 148 13.86 12.23 2.51
N GLU A 149 13.77 12.87 1.33
CA GLU A 149 14.22 14.26 1.13
C GLU A 149 13.49 15.24 2.04
N LYS A 150 12.15 15.15 2.09
CA LYS A 150 11.30 16.10 2.83
C LYS A 150 11.34 15.88 4.35
N SER A 151 11.50 14.64 4.80
CA SER A 151 11.62 14.31 6.23
C SER A 151 12.84 14.93 6.88
N ARG A 152 13.93 15.15 6.14
CA ARG A 152 15.15 15.79 6.65
C ARG A 152 14.91 17.21 7.18
N ASN A 153 14.03 17.97 6.53
CA ASN A 153 13.81 19.38 6.83
C ASN A 153 12.57 19.64 7.70
N LEU A 154 11.72 18.62 7.94
CA LEU A 154 10.43 18.74 8.65
C LEU A 154 9.56 19.88 8.09
N ASN A 155 9.70 20.18 6.81
CA ASN A 155 8.92 21.20 6.10
C ASN A 155 8.10 20.53 5.01
N LEU A 156 7.04 19.84 5.42
CA LEU A 156 6.14 19.11 4.53
C LEU A 156 4.82 19.87 4.40
N SER A 157 4.52 20.32 3.19
CA SER A 157 3.19 20.83 2.90
C SER A 157 2.19 19.69 2.71
N GLU A 158 0.91 19.97 2.88
CA GLU A 158 -0.15 18.98 2.64
C GLU A 158 -0.12 18.46 1.18
N ALA A 159 0.17 19.33 0.20
CA ALA A 159 0.29 18.92 -1.20
C ALA A 159 1.41 17.90 -1.41
N VAL A 160 2.57 18.13 -0.81
CA VAL A 160 3.71 17.19 -0.89
C VAL A 160 3.40 15.89 -0.14
N TYR A 161 2.69 15.94 0.98
CA TYR A 161 2.22 14.74 1.65
C TYR A 161 1.36 13.87 0.73
N PHE A 162 0.36 14.47 0.05
CA PHE A 162 -0.49 13.73 -0.89
C PHE A 162 0.30 13.19 -2.09
N GLU A 163 1.30 13.92 -2.58
CA GLU A 163 2.21 13.43 -3.62
C GLU A 163 2.98 12.18 -3.16
N ILE A 164 3.54 12.21 -1.95
CA ILE A 164 4.27 11.08 -1.36
C ILE A 164 3.38 9.85 -1.23
N ILE A 165 2.21 9.96 -0.60
CA ILE A 165 1.34 8.81 -0.39
C ILE A 165 0.71 8.29 -1.69
N ASN A 166 0.51 9.16 -2.66
CA ASN A 166 0.09 8.76 -4.00
C ASN A 166 1.18 7.91 -4.66
N GLY A 167 2.42 8.39 -4.71
CA GLY A 167 3.54 7.64 -5.28
C GLY A 167 3.81 6.35 -4.52
N LYS A 168 4.06 6.43 -3.21
CA LYS A 168 4.51 5.29 -2.39
C LYS A 168 3.46 4.19 -2.23
N THR A 169 2.20 4.54 -2.04
CA THR A 169 1.15 3.57 -1.65
C THR A 169 0.02 3.43 -2.66
N ALA A 170 -0.57 4.56 -3.10
CA ALA A 170 -1.76 4.52 -3.95
C ALA A 170 -1.43 4.05 -5.37
N SER A 171 -0.24 4.36 -5.90
CA SER A 171 0.19 3.97 -7.25
C SER A 171 0.12 2.46 -7.48
N LEU A 172 0.53 1.66 -6.51
CA LEU A 172 0.49 0.19 -6.65
C LEU A 172 -0.94 -0.34 -6.64
N LEU A 173 -1.85 0.24 -5.85
CA LEU A 173 -3.25 -0.19 -5.82
C LEU A 173 -3.99 0.29 -7.08
N ALA A 174 -3.71 1.51 -7.55
CA ALA A 174 -4.16 2.02 -8.83
C ALA A 174 -3.76 1.09 -9.99
N SER A 175 -2.49 0.70 -10.00
CA SER A 175 -1.94 -0.20 -11.01
C SER A 175 -2.47 -1.62 -10.89
N ALA A 176 -2.76 -2.11 -9.68
CA ALA A 176 -3.42 -3.40 -9.49
C ALA A 176 -4.82 -3.43 -10.13
N CYS A 177 -5.63 -2.39 -9.89
CA CYS A 177 -6.95 -2.26 -10.49
C CYS A 177 -6.87 -2.10 -12.02
N ALA A 178 -5.97 -1.25 -12.51
CA ALA A 178 -5.78 -1.03 -13.94
C ALA A 178 -5.25 -2.28 -14.66
N ALA A 179 -4.26 -2.98 -14.08
CA ALA A 179 -3.70 -4.21 -14.65
C ALA A 179 -4.75 -5.33 -14.72
N GLY A 180 -5.58 -5.48 -13.67
CA GLY A 180 -6.72 -6.40 -13.71
C GLY A 180 -7.70 -6.03 -14.82
N ALA A 181 -8.14 -4.79 -14.87
CA ALA A 181 -9.08 -4.28 -15.85
C ALA A 181 -8.54 -4.44 -17.29
N SER A 182 -7.26 -4.16 -17.54
CA SER A 182 -6.64 -4.26 -18.88
C SER A 182 -6.66 -5.66 -19.48
N THR A 183 -6.91 -6.69 -18.67
CA THR A 183 -6.99 -8.08 -19.14
C THR A 183 -8.35 -8.46 -19.71
N THR A 184 -9.40 -7.68 -19.44
CA THR A 184 -10.78 -8.04 -19.77
C THR A 184 -11.61 -6.91 -20.40
N PHE A 185 -11.34 -5.65 -20.04
CA PHE A 185 -11.97 -4.51 -20.71
C PHE A 185 -11.31 -4.20 -22.05
N SER A 186 -12.12 -3.86 -23.03
CA SER A 186 -11.65 -3.39 -24.33
C SER A 186 -11.59 -1.86 -24.42
N ASP A 187 -12.34 -1.14 -23.59
CA ASP A 187 -12.35 0.32 -23.55
C ASP A 187 -11.27 0.84 -22.58
N SER A 188 -10.40 1.69 -23.09
CA SER A 188 -9.36 2.35 -22.29
C SER A 188 -9.94 3.30 -21.22
N ALA A 189 -11.14 3.84 -21.42
CA ALA A 189 -11.81 4.71 -20.45
C ALA A 189 -12.22 3.93 -19.20
N ASP A 190 -12.67 2.69 -19.36
CA ASP A 190 -13.00 1.80 -18.22
C ASP A 190 -11.73 1.41 -17.45
N ILE A 191 -10.64 1.11 -18.17
CA ILE A 191 -9.34 0.81 -17.54
C ILE A 191 -8.85 2.02 -16.74
N GLU A 192 -8.95 3.22 -17.28
CA GLU A 192 -8.58 4.45 -16.58
C GLU A 192 -9.51 4.73 -15.38
N THR A 193 -10.81 4.46 -15.50
CA THR A 193 -11.75 4.55 -14.39
C THR A 193 -11.34 3.62 -13.24
N MET A 194 -10.94 2.38 -13.56
CA MET A 194 -10.46 1.43 -12.56
C MET A 194 -9.09 1.84 -11.98
N ARG A 195 -8.22 2.48 -12.77
CA ARG A 195 -6.96 3.05 -12.27
C ARG A 195 -7.25 4.14 -11.24
N LEU A 196 -8.11 5.10 -11.57
CA LEU A 196 -8.50 6.19 -10.66
C LEU A 196 -9.21 5.66 -9.41
N PHE A 197 -10.10 4.67 -9.56
CA PHE A 197 -10.71 3.98 -8.43
C PHE A 197 -9.67 3.43 -7.47
N GLY A 198 -8.70 2.67 -7.97
CA GLY A 198 -7.62 2.10 -7.16
C GLY A 198 -6.74 3.17 -6.49
N GLU A 199 -6.47 4.29 -7.18
CA GLU A 199 -5.75 5.44 -6.63
C GLU A 199 -6.48 6.02 -5.41
N LYS A 200 -7.78 6.32 -5.55
CA LYS A 200 -8.58 6.86 -4.45
C LYS A 200 -8.66 5.92 -3.26
N VAL A 201 -8.83 4.61 -3.51
CA VAL A 201 -8.78 3.59 -2.44
C VAL A 201 -7.41 3.58 -1.76
N GLY A 202 -6.33 3.67 -2.51
CA GLY A 202 -4.97 3.69 -1.97
C GLY A 202 -4.68 4.92 -1.12
N MET A 203 -5.18 6.09 -1.53
CA MET A 203 -5.10 7.33 -0.75
C MET A 203 -5.85 7.19 0.58
N ALA A 204 -7.09 6.73 0.54
CA ALA A 204 -7.89 6.50 1.76
C ALA A 204 -7.23 5.46 2.69
N PHE A 205 -6.68 4.40 2.11
CA PHE A 205 -5.97 3.34 2.84
C PHE A 205 -4.76 3.90 3.61
N GLN A 206 -3.92 4.73 2.96
CA GLN A 206 -2.74 5.29 3.60
C GLN A 206 -3.10 6.29 4.70
N ILE A 207 -4.09 7.18 4.46
CA ILE A 207 -4.55 8.11 5.50
C ILE A 207 -5.08 7.34 6.72
N LYS A 208 -5.77 6.19 6.50
CA LYS A 208 -6.21 5.31 7.58
C LYS A 208 -5.04 4.72 8.36
N ASP A 209 -3.99 4.28 7.67
CA ASP A 209 -2.79 3.76 8.33
C ASP A 209 -2.12 4.83 9.20
N ASP A 210 -1.99 6.06 8.69
CA ASP A 210 -1.43 7.18 9.43
C ASP A 210 -2.28 7.53 10.67
N LEU A 211 -3.62 7.43 10.58
CA LEU A 211 -4.53 7.65 11.71
C LEU A 211 -4.35 6.63 12.83
N PHE A 212 -3.92 5.39 12.54
CA PHE A 212 -3.65 4.42 13.58
C PHE A 212 -2.54 4.83 14.54
N ASP A 213 -1.58 5.61 14.07
CA ASP A 213 -0.45 6.08 14.90
C ASP A 213 -0.87 7.07 15.99
N TYR A 214 -2.07 7.69 15.86
CA TYR A 214 -2.68 8.61 16.82
C TYR A 214 -3.82 7.98 17.64
N SER A 215 -4.09 6.69 17.49
CA SER A 215 -5.19 6.03 18.18
C SER A 215 -4.86 5.82 19.66
N SER A 216 -5.77 6.24 20.55
CA SER A 216 -5.67 5.94 21.99
C SER A 216 -6.07 4.52 22.36
N LYS A 217 -6.67 3.75 21.42
CA LYS A 217 -7.01 2.34 21.62
C LYS A 217 -5.74 1.50 21.54
N ASP A 218 -5.58 0.55 22.45
CA ASP A 218 -4.53 -0.48 22.38
C ASP A 218 -4.84 -1.43 21.22
N ILE A 219 -4.34 -1.07 20.03
CA ILE A 219 -4.50 -1.84 18.80
C ILE A 219 -3.35 -2.85 18.57
N GLY A 220 -2.59 -3.16 19.65
CA GLY A 220 -1.47 -4.09 19.60
C GLY A 220 -0.23 -3.56 18.85
N LYS A 221 -0.23 -2.25 18.51
CA LYS A 221 0.94 -1.53 17.99
C LYS A 221 1.21 -0.32 18.88
N PRO A 222 2.49 -0.03 19.19
CA PRO A 222 2.84 1.19 19.90
C PRO A 222 2.47 2.42 19.03
N THR A 223 1.76 3.38 19.62
CA THR A 223 1.41 4.66 18.97
C THR A 223 2.60 5.62 18.92
N GLY A 224 2.56 6.61 18.03
CA GLY A 224 3.59 7.62 17.89
C GLY A 224 4.87 7.12 17.17
N ASN A 225 4.80 6.03 16.41
CA ASN A 225 5.96 5.54 15.66
C ASN A 225 6.33 6.48 14.52
N ASP A 226 5.36 7.08 13.81
CA ASP A 226 5.64 8.06 12.77
C ASP A 226 6.38 9.28 13.33
N ILE A 227 6.01 9.73 14.53
CA ILE A 227 6.71 10.81 15.23
C ILE A 227 8.14 10.39 15.56
N LYS A 228 8.36 9.15 16.06
CA LYS A 228 9.69 8.61 16.34
C LYS A 228 10.57 8.51 15.09
N GLU A 229 9.98 8.19 13.95
CA GLU A 229 10.64 8.11 12.65
C GLU A 229 10.74 9.48 11.94
N LYS A 230 10.28 10.56 12.60
CA LYS A 230 10.25 11.94 12.07
C LYS A 230 9.41 12.06 10.78
N LYS A 231 8.43 11.21 10.61
CA LYS A 231 7.46 11.28 9.53
C LYS A 231 6.36 12.27 9.92
N LEU A 232 6.10 13.25 9.04
CA LEU A 232 4.99 14.17 9.18
C LEU A 232 3.79 13.61 8.42
N THR A 233 2.80 13.12 9.15
CA THR A 233 1.56 12.58 8.60
C THR A 233 0.45 13.62 8.61
N LEU A 234 -0.63 13.40 7.87
CA LEU A 234 -1.69 14.38 7.63
C LEU A 234 -2.25 15.03 8.90
N PRO A 235 -2.55 14.27 10.00
CA PRO A 235 -3.04 14.88 11.24
C PRO A 235 -2.07 15.92 11.81
N LEU A 236 -0.78 15.61 11.82
CA LEU A 236 0.25 16.49 12.34
C LEU A 236 0.50 17.70 11.42
N ILE A 237 0.51 17.51 10.11
CA ILE A 237 0.65 18.58 9.12
C ILE A 237 -0.47 19.62 9.30
N TYR A 238 -1.71 19.15 9.45
CA TYR A 238 -2.85 20.03 9.70
C TYR A 238 -2.64 20.91 10.94
N VAL A 239 -2.22 20.30 12.04
CA VAL A 239 -1.95 21.05 13.29
C VAL A 239 -0.80 22.05 13.13
N LEU A 240 0.30 21.66 12.49
CA LEU A 240 1.42 22.55 12.23
C LEU A 240 1.07 23.76 11.35
N ASN A 241 0.04 23.63 10.51
CA ASN A 241 -0.44 24.71 9.65
C ASN A 241 -1.46 25.63 10.33
N ASN A 242 -2.13 25.17 11.41
CA ASN A 242 -3.24 25.89 12.04
C ASN A 242 -2.96 26.29 13.50
N CYS A 243 -1.85 25.87 14.12
CA CYS A 243 -1.52 26.22 15.48
C CYS A 243 -0.73 27.53 15.59
N SER A 244 -0.57 28.06 16.83
CA SER A 244 0.23 29.23 17.10
C SER A 244 1.71 29.02 16.72
N PRO A 245 2.44 30.10 16.32
CA PRO A 245 3.88 29.98 15.98
C PRO A 245 4.74 29.42 17.11
N SER A 246 4.36 29.68 18.38
CA SER A 246 5.06 29.14 19.54
C SER A 246 4.91 27.61 19.65
N LEU A 247 3.67 27.12 19.54
CA LEU A 247 3.37 25.71 19.59
C LEU A 247 3.98 24.96 18.38
N LYS A 248 3.93 25.56 17.19
CA LYS A 248 4.60 25.00 16.00
C LYS A 248 6.08 24.77 16.24
N LYS A 249 6.80 25.76 16.78
CA LYS A 249 8.22 25.65 17.11
C LYS A 249 8.46 24.53 18.12
N GLN A 250 7.60 24.45 19.16
CA GLN A 250 7.70 23.41 20.19
C GLN A 250 7.52 22.00 19.62
N ILE A 251 6.46 21.78 18.81
CA ILE A 251 6.19 20.49 18.17
C ILE A 251 7.35 20.08 17.25
N ILE A 252 7.79 20.99 16.38
CA ILE A 252 8.93 20.73 15.48
C ILE A 252 10.19 20.38 16.28
N TYR A 253 10.46 21.08 17.37
CA TYR A 253 11.63 20.80 18.24
C TYR A 253 11.52 19.39 18.85
N ILE A 254 10.34 18.98 19.33
CA ILE A 254 10.10 17.65 19.89
C ILE A 254 10.33 16.58 18.82
N VAL A 255 9.70 16.70 17.64
CA VAL A 255 9.83 15.73 16.54
C VAL A 255 11.29 15.62 16.08
N LYS A 256 12.03 16.73 16.06
CA LYS A 256 13.42 16.75 15.63
C LYS A 256 14.39 16.15 16.63
N ASN A 257 14.23 16.49 17.93
CA ASN A 257 15.27 16.30 18.94
C ASN A 257 14.83 15.43 20.14
N GLN A 258 13.52 15.20 20.33
CA GLN A 258 12.96 14.50 21.49
C GLN A 258 11.94 13.41 21.10
N ASN A 259 11.99 12.97 19.86
CA ASN A 259 11.05 12.02 19.23
C ASN A 259 11.05 10.62 19.89
N THR A 260 12.01 10.28 20.74
CA THR A 260 12.08 9.01 21.47
C THR A 260 11.59 9.13 22.92
N GLN A 261 11.35 10.36 23.43
CA GLN A 261 10.87 10.61 24.78
C GLN A 261 9.36 10.42 24.83
N LYS A 262 8.88 9.43 25.58
CA LYS A 262 7.46 9.02 25.61
C LYS A 262 6.52 10.15 25.99
N ASP A 263 6.87 10.96 27.01
CA ASP A 263 6.10 12.12 27.46
C ASP A 263 5.97 13.20 26.39
N LYS A 264 7.04 13.42 25.62
CA LYS A 264 7.05 14.40 24.52
C LYS A 264 6.25 13.93 23.32
N VAL A 265 6.37 12.66 22.96
CA VAL A 265 5.54 12.05 21.91
C VAL A 265 4.06 12.10 22.29
N ALA A 266 3.72 11.75 23.55
CA ALA A 266 2.35 11.83 24.06
C ALA A 266 1.81 13.26 24.00
N PHE A 267 2.60 14.28 24.36
CA PHE A 267 2.23 15.68 24.21
C PHE A 267 1.87 16.03 22.75
N VAL A 268 2.70 15.60 21.78
CA VAL A 268 2.40 15.89 20.37
C VAL A 268 1.09 15.21 19.92
N ILE A 269 0.85 13.96 20.32
CA ILE A 269 -0.38 13.24 20.02
C ILE A 269 -1.60 13.98 20.61
N GLU A 270 -1.53 14.40 21.88
CA GLU A 270 -2.57 15.19 22.54
C GLU A 270 -2.88 16.51 21.77
N GLN A 271 -1.83 17.23 21.34
CA GLN A 271 -2.03 18.45 20.55
C GLN A 271 -2.70 18.15 19.20
N VAL A 272 -2.35 17.02 18.56
CA VAL A 272 -2.99 16.60 17.29
C VAL A 272 -4.48 16.30 17.49
N GLU A 273 -4.83 15.66 18.60
CA GLU A 273 -6.23 15.38 18.95
C GLU A 273 -7.01 16.65 19.27
N VAL A 274 -6.51 17.46 20.21
CA VAL A 274 -7.20 18.69 20.71
C VAL A 274 -7.40 19.72 19.60
N LEU A 275 -6.45 19.86 18.68
CA LEU A 275 -6.52 20.84 17.59
C LEU A 275 -7.20 20.30 16.31
N GLY A 276 -7.86 19.13 16.39
CA GLY A 276 -8.71 18.61 15.32
C GLY A 276 -7.95 17.95 14.15
N GLY A 277 -6.67 17.62 14.31
CA GLY A 277 -5.87 16.97 13.27
C GLY A 277 -6.42 15.60 12.89
N ILE A 278 -6.86 14.81 13.87
CA ILE A 278 -7.49 13.50 13.65
C ILE A 278 -8.81 13.63 12.88
N GLU A 279 -9.66 14.61 13.28
CA GLU A 279 -10.94 14.84 12.62
C GLU A 279 -10.75 15.28 11.15
N TYR A 280 -9.80 16.18 10.91
CA TYR A 280 -9.45 16.62 9.56
C TYR A 280 -9.00 15.46 8.66
N ALA A 281 -8.05 14.65 9.13
CA ALA A 281 -7.56 13.52 8.36
C ALA A 281 -8.63 12.45 8.12
N THR A 282 -9.52 12.24 9.11
CA THR A 282 -10.67 11.33 8.98
C THR A 282 -11.64 11.80 7.90
N LYS A 283 -11.94 13.10 7.85
CA LYS A 283 -12.78 13.69 6.77
C LYS A 283 -12.15 13.52 5.40
N LYS A 284 -10.85 13.75 5.27
CA LYS A 284 -10.11 13.53 4.02
C LYS A 284 -10.11 12.07 3.58
N MET A 285 -9.89 11.15 4.51
CA MET A 285 -9.97 9.72 4.25
C MET A 285 -11.34 9.33 3.68
N PHE A 286 -12.42 9.78 4.29
CA PHE A 286 -13.77 9.50 3.80
C PHE A 286 -14.07 10.17 2.46
N SER A 287 -13.55 11.38 2.20
CA SER A 287 -13.66 12.02 0.89
C SER A 287 -13.06 11.13 -0.21
N TYR A 288 -11.84 10.62 -0.02
CA TYR A 288 -11.20 9.71 -0.98
C TYR A 288 -11.97 8.40 -1.15
N ARG A 289 -12.50 7.82 -0.05
CA ARG A 289 -13.36 6.64 -0.12
C ARG A 289 -14.60 6.90 -0.98
N ASP A 290 -15.28 8.00 -0.74
CA ASP A 290 -16.53 8.33 -1.43
C ASP A 290 -16.27 8.63 -2.91
N GLU A 291 -15.17 9.34 -3.25
CA GLU A 291 -14.72 9.52 -4.63
C GLU A 291 -14.43 8.16 -5.33
N ALA A 292 -13.84 7.19 -4.61
CA ALA A 292 -13.65 5.84 -5.14
C ALA A 292 -14.99 5.15 -5.43
N LEU A 293 -15.95 5.26 -4.51
CA LEU A 293 -17.28 4.67 -4.69
C LEU A 293 -18.05 5.32 -5.86
N GLU A 294 -17.93 6.63 -6.06
CA GLU A 294 -18.52 7.31 -7.22
C GLU A 294 -17.97 6.78 -8.55
N LEU A 295 -16.66 6.51 -8.62
CA LEU A 295 -16.04 5.89 -9.80
C LEU A 295 -16.54 4.47 -10.00
N LEU A 296 -16.64 3.68 -8.93
CA LEU A 296 -17.14 2.30 -8.98
C LEU A 296 -18.60 2.21 -9.43
N TYR A 297 -19.44 3.17 -9.03
CA TYR A 297 -20.87 3.20 -9.37
C TYR A 297 -21.16 3.59 -10.81
N ARG A 298 -20.16 3.96 -11.61
CA ARG A 298 -20.29 4.08 -13.08
C ARG A 298 -20.52 2.73 -13.75
N PHE A 299 -20.08 1.65 -13.11
CA PHE A 299 -20.34 0.28 -13.58
C PHE A 299 -21.70 -0.22 -13.11
N PRO A 300 -22.37 -1.09 -13.88
CA PRO A 300 -23.71 -1.59 -13.52
C PRO A 300 -23.70 -2.38 -12.21
N PRO A 301 -24.82 -2.42 -11.48
CA PRO A 301 -24.96 -3.25 -10.28
C PRO A 301 -24.64 -4.72 -10.56
N SER A 302 -23.79 -5.31 -9.72
CA SER A 302 -23.38 -6.71 -9.83
C SER A 302 -22.77 -7.19 -8.51
N PRO A 303 -22.77 -8.50 -8.23
CA PRO A 303 -22.06 -9.04 -7.07
C PRO A 303 -20.58 -8.70 -7.03
N ILE A 304 -19.95 -8.48 -8.19
CA ILE A 304 -18.55 -8.08 -8.31
C ILE A 304 -18.35 -6.63 -7.85
N ARG A 305 -19.25 -5.73 -8.30
CA ARG A 305 -19.23 -4.32 -7.84
C ARG A 305 -19.44 -4.24 -6.34
N ASP A 306 -20.39 -5.00 -5.79
CA ASP A 306 -20.66 -5.05 -4.35
C ASP A 306 -19.45 -5.59 -3.56
N ALA A 307 -18.72 -6.56 -4.12
CA ALA A 307 -17.50 -7.10 -3.55
C ALA A 307 -16.36 -6.06 -3.54
N LEU A 308 -16.21 -5.27 -4.61
CA LEU A 308 -15.26 -4.15 -4.64
C LEU A 308 -15.64 -3.07 -3.62
N GLU A 309 -16.92 -2.72 -3.51
CA GLU A 309 -17.41 -1.79 -2.48
C GLU A 309 -17.10 -2.29 -1.06
N GLU A 310 -17.33 -3.59 -0.77
CA GLU A 310 -16.94 -4.19 0.51
C GLU A 310 -15.44 -4.03 0.79
N LEU A 311 -14.57 -4.22 -0.21
CA LEU A 311 -13.12 -4.01 -0.05
C LEU A 311 -12.79 -2.56 0.24
N VAL A 312 -13.42 -1.61 -0.46
CA VAL A 312 -13.23 -0.16 -0.19
C VAL A 312 -13.59 0.17 1.25
N ARG A 313 -14.79 -0.22 1.69
CA ARG A 313 -15.23 0.00 3.07
C ARG A 313 -14.31 -0.68 4.07
N TYR A 314 -13.88 -1.90 3.81
CA TYR A 314 -12.92 -2.60 4.66
C TYR A 314 -11.61 -1.82 4.83
N THR A 315 -11.11 -1.10 3.80
CA THR A 315 -9.86 -0.33 3.92
C THR A 315 -9.98 0.84 4.89
N THR A 316 -11.16 1.44 5.03
CA THR A 316 -11.41 2.62 5.88
C THR A 316 -12.01 2.27 7.25
N ASP A 317 -12.84 1.20 7.32
CA ASP A 317 -13.62 0.87 8.51
C ASP A 317 -12.89 -0.14 9.43
N ARG A 318 -11.73 -0.66 9.00
CA ARG A 318 -10.92 -1.54 9.85
C ARG A 318 -10.48 -0.84 11.14
N GLU A 319 -10.54 -1.56 12.24
CA GLU A 319 -10.10 -1.04 13.55
C GLU A 319 -8.60 -1.32 13.82
N TYR A 320 -7.97 -2.21 13.00
CA TYR A 320 -6.55 -2.61 13.09
C TYR A 320 -6.07 -3.30 11.79
#